data_bc27f0b4ca1d947dcaceffdfb480908b
#
_entry.id   bc27f0b4ca1d947dcaceffdfb480908b
#
_cell.length_a   1.000
_cell.length_b   1.000
_cell.length_c   1.000
_cell.angle_alpha   90.00
_cell.angle_beta   90.00
_cell.angle_gamma   90.00
#
_symmetry.space_group_name_H-M   'P 1'
#
loop_
_entity.id
_entity.type
_entity.pdbx_description
1 polymer ?
#
loop_
_entity_poly.entity_id
_entity_poly.type
_entity_poly.pdbx_seq_one_letter_code
_entity_poly.pdbx_strand_id
1 'polypeptide(L)'
;GFFVMVILAVLVLAGGVWLLGNFNIEYEYILTNNDLDIDKVIGKRKRKRMISLDVSTAEAFAPYPAENDVPADATVHAYTGSETDAYYLVVNHSGYGKVKLIFNPNEKMREAITQELPNSLRIKLKHNLLNKD
;
A
#
# COMPACT_ATOMS: atom_id res chain seq x y z
N GLY A 1 28.57 25.47 -31.39
CA GLY A 1 28.90 24.54 -32.40
C GLY A 1 28.34 23.18 -32.23
N PHE A 2 28.63 22.31 -33.16
CA PHE A 2 28.17 20.95 -33.21
C PHE A 2 28.56 20.15 -31.94
N PHE A 3 29.79 20.32 -31.46
CA PHE A 3 30.27 19.63 -30.27
C PHE A 3 29.46 19.96 -29.00
N VAL A 4 29.09 21.21 -28.85
CA VAL A 4 28.30 21.67 -27.70
C VAL A 4 26.92 21.01 -27.72
N MET A 5 26.31 20.90 -28.89
CA MET A 5 25.00 20.25 -29.04
C MET A 5 25.06 18.76 -28.71
N VAL A 6 26.12 18.08 -29.15
CA VAL A 6 26.31 16.64 -28.85
C VAL A 6 26.50 16.41 -27.33
N ILE A 7 27.31 17.24 -26.67
CA ILE A 7 27.54 17.15 -25.23
C ILE A 7 26.24 17.37 -24.45
N LEU A 8 25.46 18.39 -24.85
CA LEU A 8 24.17 18.66 -24.21
C LEU A 8 23.21 17.48 -24.37
N ALA A 9 23.15 16.88 -25.56
CA ALA A 9 22.29 15.71 -25.80
C ALA A 9 22.69 14.54 -24.94
N VAL A 10 23.98 14.25 -24.78
CA VAL A 10 24.47 13.16 -23.92
C VAL A 10 24.13 13.44 -22.49
N LEU A 11 24.28 14.65 -21.99
CA LEU A 11 23.95 15.02 -20.61
C LEU A 11 22.47 14.88 -20.35
N VAL A 12 21.60 15.26 -21.28
CA VAL A 12 20.14 15.10 -21.13
C VAL A 12 19.75 13.64 -21.07
N LEU A 13 20.32 12.80 -21.95
CA LEU A 13 20.04 11.36 -21.96
C LEU A 13 20.52 10.71 -20.67
N ALA A 14 21.73 11.00 -20.21
CA ALA A 14 22.27 10.45 -18.96
C ALA A 14 21.44 10.88 -17.76
N GLY A 15 21.07 12.18 -17.70
CA GLY A 15 20.20 12.71 -16.65
C GLY A 15 18.82 12.09 -16.67
N GLY A 16 18.25 11.87 -17.85
CA GLY A 16 16.95 11.23 -18.00
C GLY A 16 16.95 9.79 -17.51
N VAL A 17 17.96 9.01 -17.84
CA VAL A 17 18.12 7.62 -17.35
C VAL A 17 18.29 7.61 -15.84
N TRP A 18 19.10 8.50 -15.30
CA TRP A 18 19.30 8.62 -13.85
C TRP A 18 18.01 8.98 -13.14
N LEU A 19 17.24 9.94 -13.66
CA LEU A 19 15.95 10.33 -13.09
C LEU A 19 14.94 9.19 -13.11
N LEU A 20 14.86 8.44 -14.21
CA LEU A 20 13.96 7.30 -14.34
C LEU A 20 14.31 6.22 -13.30
N GLY A 21 15.59 5.96 -13.06
CA GLY A 21 16.04 5.03 -12.04
C GLY A 21 15.67 5.48 -10.63
N ASN A 22 15.68 6.80 -10.37
CA ASN A 22 15.32 7.35 -9.06
C ASN A 22 13.81 7.44 -8.83
N PHE A 23 12.99 7.34 -9.88
CA PHE A 23 11.54 7.36 -9.76
C PHE A 23 10.92 5.98 -9.66
N ASN A 24 11.72 4.93 -9.57
CA ASN A 24 11.22 3.58 -9.34
C ASN A 24 10.69 3.50 -7.91
N ILE A 25 9.38 3.37 -7.77
CA ILE A 25 8.70 3.40 -6.47
C ILE A 25 8.27 1.99 -6.09
N GLU A 26 8.64 1.57 -4.89
CA GLU A 26 8.21 0.32 -4.29
C GLU A 26 7.57 0.64 -2.94
N TYR A 27 6.74 -0.26 -2.45
CA TYR A 27 6.10 -0.12 -1.14
C TYR A 27 6.48 -1.31 -0.26
N GLU A 28 6.81 -1.02 0.99
CA GLU A 28 7.08 -2.05 1.99
C GLU A 28 6.01 -2.00 3.07
N TYR A 29 5.53 -3.16 3.47
CA TYR A 29 4.54 -3.31 4.52
C TYR A 29 5.19 -3.99 5.72
N ILE A 30 5.19 -3.33 6.87
CA ILE A 30 5.83 -3.82 8.09
C ILE A 30 4.77 -3.89 9.17
N LEU A 31 4.45 -5.11 9.60
CA LEU A 31 3.50 -5.32 10.69
C LEU A 31 4.25 -5.67 11.96
N THR A 32 4.08 -4.82 12.99
CA THR A 32 4.65 -5.03 14.31
C THR A 32 3.50 -5.03 15.30
N ASN A 33 3.17 -6.20 15.85
CA ASN A 33 1.97 -6.39 16.68
C ASN A 33 0.72 -5.95 15.87
N ASN A 34 0.02 -4.90 16.30
CA ASN A 34 -1.15 -4.37 15.59
C ASN A 34 -0.84 -3.11 14.76
N ASP A 35 0.43 -2.69 14.71
CA ASP A 35 0.83 -1.52 13.93
C ASP A 35 1.31 -1.94 12.54
N LEU A 36 0.59 -1.50 11.51
CA LEU A 36 0.97 -1.69 10.11
C LEU A 36 1.60 -0.41 9.59
N ASP A 37 2.88 -0.47 9.29
CA ASP A 37 3.65 0.64 8.75
C ASP A 37 3.81 0.49 7.25
N ILE A 38 3.49 1.53 6.50
CA ILE A 38 3.64 1.56 5.05
C ILE A 38 4.78 2.50 4.72
N ASP A 39 5.83 1.95 4.13
CA ASP A 39 7.00 2.71 3.70
C ASP A 39 7.06 2.77 2.18
N LYS A 40 7.38 3.93 1.68
CA LYS A 40 7.61 4.17 0.25
C LYS A 40 9.11 4.16 0.01
N VAL A 41 9.57 3.28 -0.89
CA VAL A 41 10.98 3.18 -1.26
C VAL A 41 11.15 3.78 -2.65
N ILE A 42 11.94 4.84 -2.75
CA ILE A 42 12.16 5.58 -3.99
C ILE A 42 13.55 5.26 -4.51
N GLY A 43 13.63 4.70 -5.73
CA GLY A 43 14.91 4.42 -6.39
C GLY A 43 15.79 3.42 -5.64
N LYS A 44 15.22 2.57 -4.79
CA LYS A 44 15.92 1.60 -3.94
C LYS A 44 16.88 2.22 -2.92
N ARG A 45 16.90 3.54 -2.82
CA ARG A 45 17.85 4.28 -1.96
C ARG A 45 17.19 5.02 -0.82
N LYS A 46 16.01 5.62 -1.08
CA LYS A 46 15.36 6.49 -0.10
C LYS A 46 14.07 5.85 0.39
N ARG A 47 14.02 5.59 1.69
CA ARG A 47 12.84 5.06 2.36
C ARG A 47 12.15 6.18 3.13
N LYS A 48 10.84 6.31 2.92
CA LYS A 48 10.03 7.31 3.61
C LYS A 48 8.77 6.68 4.14
N ARG A 49 8.48 6.89 5.44
CA ARG A 49 7.23 6.44 6.04
C ARG A 49 6.06 7.23 5.48
N MET A 50 5.10 6.52 4.87
CA MET A 50 3.89 7.14 4.36
C MET A 50 2.84 7.28 5.46
N ILE A 51 2.56 6.18 6.17
CA ILE A 51 1.52 6.15 7.19
C ILE A 51 1.72 4.93 8.08
N SER A 52 1.29 5.05 9.33
CA SER A 52 1.19 3.94 10.27
C SER A 52 -0.25 3.75 10.67
N LEU A 53 -0.76 2.53 10.58
CA LEU A 53 -2.16 2.20 10.81
C LEU A 53 -2.29 1.18 11.94
N ASP A 54 -3.32 1.37 12.78
CA ASP A 54 -3.63 0.41 13.84
C ASP A 54 -4.66 -0.58 13.32
N VAL A 55 -4.22 -1.80 13.04
CA VAL A 55 -5.05 -2.86 12.48
C VAL A 55 -6.16 -3.28 13.44
N SER A 56 -5.94 -3.11 14.75
CA SER A 56 -6.96 -3.42 15.76
C SER A 56 -8.20 -2.52 15.67
N THR A 57 -8.11 -1.39 14.95
CA THR A 57 -9.25 -0.49 14.71
C THR A 57 -9.94 -0.77 13.39
N ALA A 58 -9.58 -1.83 12.68
CA ALA A 58 -10.10 -2.11 11.34
C ALA A 58 -11.61 -2.33 11.33
N GLU A 59 -12.27 -1.74 10.35
CA GLU A 59 -13.69 -1.92 10.09
C GLU A 59 -13.92 -2.85 8.91
N ALA A 60 -12.94 -2.96 8.01
CA ALA A 60 -13.04 -3.82 6.83
C ALA A 60 -11.65 -4.25 6.36
N PHE A 61 -11.56 -5.46 5.86
CA PHE A 61 -10.37 -6.00 5.20
C PHE A 61 -10.82 -7.08 4.23
N ALA A 62 -10.65 -6.82 2.93
CA ALA A 62 -11.14 -7.73 1.89
C ALA A 62 -10.45 -7.44 0.54
N PRO A 63 -10.62 -8.34 -0.45
CA PRO A 63 -10.14 -8.07 -1.80
C PRO A 63 -10.76 -6.79 -2.39
N TYR A 64 -9.98 -6.07 -3.16
CA TYR A 64 -10.39 -4.85 -3.86
C TYR A 64 -10.58 -5.14 -5.36
N PRO A 65 -11.56 -4.57 -6.04
CA PRO A 65 -12.59 -3.66 -5.52
C PRO A 65 -13.67 -4.39 -4.70
N ALA A 66 -14.23 -3.68 -3.72
CA ALA A 66 -15.28 -4.23 -2.88
C ALA A 66 -16.65 -4.14 -3.57
N GLU A 67 -17.50 -5.15 -3.36
CA GLU A 67 -18.88 -5.08 -3.84
C GLU A 67 -19.65 -3.96 -3.15
N ASN A 68 -19.37 -3.78 -1.84
CA ASN A 68 -19.93 -2.69 -1.05
C ASN A 68 -18.79 -1.77 -0.62
N ASP A 69 -18.73 -0.60 -1.23
CA ASP A 69 -17.68 0.35 -0.91
C ASP A 69 -17.92 0.99 0.46
N VAL A 70 -16.93 0.88 1.33
CA VAL A 70 -16.96 1.52 2.65
C VAL A 70 -16.42 2.94 2.50
N PRO A 71 -17.22 3.98 2.84
CA PRO A 71 -16.72 5.34 2.73
C PRO A 71 -15.59 5.60 3.71
N ALA A 72 -14.63 6.42 3.31
CA ALA A 72 -13.48 6.78 4.12
C ALA A 72 -13.17 8.26 3.94
N ASP A 73 -12.55 8.85 4.98
CA ASP A 73 -12.15 10.26 4.94
C ASP A 73 -10.93 10.47 4.07
N ALA A 74 -10.06 9.45 3.97
CA ALA A 74 -8.87 9.49 3.14
C ALA A 74 -8.62 8.11 2.52
N THR A 75 -8.08 8.09 1.31
CA THR A 75 -7.71 6.85 0.61
C THR A 75 -6.23 6.90 0.27
N VAL A 76 -5.51 5.84 0.63
CA VAL A 76 -4.07 5.70 0.38
C VAL A 76 -3.86 4.53 -0.57
N HIS A 77 -3.24 4.80 -1.71
CA HIS A 77 -2.85 3.77 -2.66
C HIS A 77 -1.37 3.42 -2.44
N ALA A 78 -1.10 2.22 -1.99
CA ALA A 78 0.25 1.77 -1.67
C ALA A 78 0.55 0.44 -2.38
N TYR A 79 0.42 0.44 -3.70
CA TYR A 79 0.73 -0.71 -4.53
C TYR A 79 1.32 -0.26 -5.86
N THR A 80 2.10 -1.15 -6.47
CA THR A 80 2.61 -0.97 -7.82
C THR A 80 2.10 -2.11 -8.70
N GLY A 81 1.90 -1.82 -9.99
CA GLY A 81 1.42 -2.81 -10.93
C GLY A 81 -0.10 -2.90 -11.00
N SER A 82 -0.60 -4.14 -11.13
CA SER A 82 -2.04 -4.39 -11.36
C SER A 82 -2.85 -4.38 -10.07
N GLU A 83 -4.08 -3.88 -10.15
CA GLU A 83 -5.05 -3.93 -9.04
C GLU A 83 -5.63 -5.34 -8.80
N THR A 84 -5.30 -6.32 -9.65
CA THR A 84 -5.89 -7.66 -9.60
C THR A 84 -5.69 -8.37 -8.26
N ASP A 85 -4.55 -8.14 -7.60
CA ASP A 85 -4.24 -8.76 -6.33
C ASP A 85 -4.32 -7.81 -5.15
N ALA A 86 -4.98 -6.66 -5.35
CA ALA A 86 -5.08 -5.66 -4.31
C ALA A 86 -6.15 -6.02 -3.28
N TYR A 87 -5.91 -5.57 -2.05
CA TYR A 87 -6.82 -5.64 -0.93
C TYR A 87 -7.08 -4.25 -0.40
N TYR A 88 -8.19 -4.06 0.29
CA TYR A 88 -8.43 -2.81 1.00
C TYR A 88 -8.56 -3.08 2.50
N LEU A 89 -8.06 -2.15 3.28
CA LEU A 89 -8.13 -2.17 4.74
C LEU A 89 -8.65 -0.80 5.19
N VAL A 90 -9.72 -0.79 5.97
CA VAL A 90 -10.29 0.45 6.51
C VAL A 90 -10.05 0.48 8.01
N VAL A 91 -9.35 1.51 8.47
CA VAL A 91 -9.00 1.67 9.88
C VAL A 91 -9.30 3.11 10.33
N ASN A 92 -9.31 3.33 11.64
CA ASN A 92 -9.45 4.65 12.21
C ASN A 92 -8.06 5.21 12.55
N HIS A 93 -7.73 6.37 12.00
CA HIS A 93 -6.46 7.04 12.21
C HIS A 93 -6.69 8.33 13.02
N SER A 94 -5.85 8.58 14.02
CA SER A 94 -6.00 9.72 14.91
C SER A 94 -5.91 11.08 14.20
N GLY A 95 -5.13 11.16 13.11
CA GLY A 95 -4.93 12.40 12.37
C GLY A 95 -5.83 12.57 11.17
N TYR A 96 -6.12 11.49 10.45
CA TYR A 96 -6.84 11.53 9.17
C TYR A 96 -8.26 10.99 9.23
N GLY A 97 -8.71 10.52 10.38
CA GLY A 97 -10.01 9.92 10.53
C GLY A 97 -10.04 8.50 9.96
N LYS A 98 -11.08 8.16 9.24
CA LYS A 98 -11.21 6.84 8.62
C LYS A 98 -10.35 6.77 7.35
N VAL A 99 -9.39 5.86 7.33
CA VAL A 99 -8.44 5.70 6.24
C VAL A 99 -8.69 4.37 5.53
N LYS A 100 -8.82 4.42 4.22
CA LYS A 100 -8.89 3.23 3.36
C LYS A 100 -7.52 3.05 2.71
N LEU A 101 -6.84 1.96 3.06
CA LEU A 101 -5.56 1.59 2.45
C LEU A 101 -5.84 0.57 1.35
N ILE A 102 -5.36 0.85 0.14
CA ILE A 102 -5.42 -0.10 -0.98
C ILE A 102 -3.98 -0.53 -1.25
N PHE A 103 -3.72 -1.83 -1.09
CA PHE A 103 -2.36 -2.39 -1.15
C PHE A 103 -2.41 -3.84 -1.64
N ASN A 104 -1.26 -4.43 -1.92
CA ASN A 104 -1.22 -5.82 -2.35
C ASN A 104 -0.33 -6.67 -1.43
N PRO A 105 -0.85 -7.02 -0.24
CA PRO A 105 -0.11 -7.86 0.70
C PRO A 105 -0.01 -9.30 0.18
N ASN A 106 1.14 -9.95 0.44
CA ASN A 106 1.27 -11.37 0.14
C ASN A 106 0.45 -12.20 1.13
N GLU A 107 0.33 -13.51 0.86
CA GLU A 107 -0.45 -14.41 1.70
C GLU A 107 -0.03 -14.37 3.17
N LYS A 108 1.27 -14.40 3.42
CA LYS A 108 1.81 -14.36 4.78
C LYS A 108 1.44 -13.07 5.52
N MET A 109 1.48 -11.94 4.82
CA MET A 109 1.07 -10.65 5.39
C MET A 109 -0.43 -10.61 5.65
N ARG A 110 -1.25 -11.16 4.74
CA ARG A 110 -2.70 -11.23 4.92
C ARG A 110 -3.07 -12.05 6.16
N GLU A 111 -2.40 -13.18 6.36
CA GLU A 111 -2.62 -14.02 7.55
C GLU A 111 -2.23 -13.28 8.83
N ALA A 112 -1.09 -12.60 8.81
CA ALA A 112 -0.62 -11.83 9.96
C ALA A 112 -1.56 -10.68 10.30
N ILE A 113 -2.06 -9.95 9.30
CA ILE A 113 -3.04 -8.89 9.50
C ILE A 113 -4.33 -9.44 10.07
N THR A 114 -4.81 -10.55 9.54
CA THR A 114 -6.06 -11.17 10.00
C THR A 114 -6.03 -11.50 11.48
N GLN A 115 -4.88 -11.95 12.01
CA GLN A 115 -4.74 -12.27 13.42
C GLN A 115 -4.85 -11.04 14.32
N GLU A 116 -4.53 -9.86 13.81
CA GLU A 116 -4.58 -8.61 14.57
C GLU A 116 -5.89 -7.83 14.41
N LEU A 117 -6.79 -8.31 13.55
CA LEU A 117 -8.10 -7.67 13.34
C LEU A 117 -8.97 -7.78 14.59
N PRO A 118 -9.95 -6.85 14.79
CA PRO A 118 -10.90 -6.97 15.89
C PRO A 118 -11.65 -8.31 15.83
N ASN A 119 -12.01 -8.84 16.98
CA ASN A 119 -12.70 -10.13 17.08
C ASN A 119 -13.99 -10.18 16.25
N SER A 120 -14.76 -9.10 16.27
CA SER A 120 -16.00 -8.99 15.49
C SER A 120 -15.76 -9.17 14.00
N LEU A 121 -14.70 -8.56 13.49
CA LEU A 121 -14.35 -8.64 12.06
C LEU A 121 -13.79 -10.03 11.71
N ARG A 122 -12.98 -10.60 12.58
CA ARG A 122 -12.45 -11.96 12.37
C ARG A 122 -13.56 -13.00 12.32
N ILE A 123 -14.55 -12.90 13.20
CA ILE A 123 -15.71 -13.79 13.22
C ILE A 123 -16.51 -13.63 11.93
N LYS A 124 -16.73 -12.41 11.49
CA LYS A 124 -17.47 -12.12 10.25
C LYS A 124 -16.76 -12.70 9.02
N LEU A 125 -15.43 -12.56 8.94
CA LEU A 125 -14.64 -13.11 7.85
C LEU A 125 -14.69 -14.63 7.84
N LYS A 126 -14.58 -15.27 9.01
CA LYS A 126 -14.67 -16.72 9.15
C LYS A 126 -16.05 -17.22 8.72
N HIS A 127 -17.11 -16.51 9.12
CA HIS A 127 -18.48 -16.85 8.74
C HIS A 127 -18.67 -16.76 7.22
N ASN A 128 -18.14 -15.73 6.59
CA ASN A 128 -18.22 -15.56 5.14
C ASN A 128 -17.49 -16.67 4.39
N LEU A 129 -16.35 -17.12 4.90
CA LEU A 129 -15.61 -18.25 4.33
C LEU A 129 -16.38 -19.55 4.42
N LEU A 130 -17.07 -19.81 5.54
CA LEU A 130 -17.87 -20.99 5.74
C LEU A 130 -19.12 -21.02 4.86
N ASN A 131 -19.68 -19.86 4.52
CA ASN A 131 -20.88 -19.74 3.72
C ASN A 131 -20.62 -19.60 2.22
N LYS A 132 -19.37 -19.71 1.81
CA LYS A 132 -18.97 -19.46 0.42
C LYS A 132 -19.08 -20.69 -0.49
N ASP A 133 -19.62 -21.79 0.00
CA ASP A 133 -19.84 -23.00 -0.77
C ASP A 133 -21.23 -23.01 -1.42
#